data_5f6e14c9a7e817c8c5e40d3c223b6e36
#
_entry.id   5f6e14c9a7e817c8c5e40d3c223b6e36
#
_cell.length_a   1.000
_cell.length_b   1.000
_cell.length_c   1.000
_cell.angle_alpha   90.00
_cell.angle_beta   90.00
_cell.angle_gamma   90.00
#
_symmetry.space_group_name_H-M   'P 1'
#
loop_
_entity.id
_entity.type
_entity.pdbx_description
1 polymer ?
#
loop_
_entity_poly.entity_id
_entity_poly.type
_entity_poly.pdbx_seq_one_letter_code
_entity_poly.pdbx_strand_id
1 'polypeptide(L)'
;MAIWAPLCGACLGAGYLCYYTGLQRGSVSVVSSAASAWLAVTVTVTVLLFGEHISLPQVLLMGVVLGGILMLSAQPSTSSGNSTGLLWGVGAMFALGLALALLDRATEASSPMVAVLIVRALSMIPAYLFIRSRGEVIRLPQGWNGKRLLLGAALLDAGGYVTYNLGIDTAPVPVVAPIVAAHPVVTVALAIVLLRERPRSLQWAGAGVTVAAVIALSAVAA
;
A
#
# COMPACT_ATOMS: atom_id res chain seq x y z
N MET A 1 0.48 -21.48 -7.49
CA MET A 1 1.55 -20.97 -6.60
C MET A 1 2.88 -20.72 -7.29
N ALA A 2 3.41 -21.65 -8.09
CA ALA A 2 4.78 -21.59 -8.64
C ALA A 2 5.13 -20.31 -9.44
N ILE A 3 4.18 -19.68 -10.11
CA ILE A 3 4.42 -18.47 -10.94
C ILE A 3 3.94 -17.21 -10.22
N TRP A 4 2.80 -17.27 -9.55
CA TRP A 4 2.16 -16.09 -8.97
C TRP A 4 2.91 -15.53 -7.75
N ALA A 5 3.40 -16.40 -6.86
CA ALA A 5 4.14 -15.94 -5.67
C ALA A 5 5.48 -15.26 -6.01
N PRO A 6 6.33 -15.79 -6.93
CA PRO A 6 7.52 -15.07 -7.37
C PRO A 6 7.20 -13.72 -8.04
N LEU A 7 6.17 -13.68 -8.91
CA LEU A 7 5.77 -12.45 -9.59
C LEU A 7 5.25 -11.41 -8.60
N CYS A 8 4.38 -11.83 -7.67
CA CYS A 8 3.88 -10.99 -6.60
C CYS A 8 5.03 -10.44 -5.73
N GLY A 9 5.95 -11.32 -5.28
CA GLY A 9 7.11 -10.92 -4.50
C GLY A 9 8.03 -9.94 -5.25
N ALA A 10 8.29 -10.18 -6.53
CA ALA A 10 9.08 -9.28 -7.36
C ALA A 10 8.41 -7.90 -7.50
N CYS A 11 7.11 -7.85 -7.79
CA CYS A 11 6.35 -6.60 -7.87
C CYS A 11 6.33 -5.87 -6.52
N LEU A 12 6.13 -6.58 -5.41
CA LEU A 12 6.12 -6.01 -4.07
C LEU A 12 7.49 -5.39 -3.73
N GLY A 13 8.57 -6.12 -3.96
CA GLY A 13 9.93 -5.64 -3.71
C GLY A 13 10.29 -4.43 -4.60
N ALA A 14 9.94 -4.47 -5.89
CA ALA A 14 10.11 -3.34 -6.81
C ALA A 14 9.29 -2.12 -6.36
N GLY A 15 8.05 -2.34 -5.91
CA GLY A 15 7.18 -1.28 -5.38
C GLY A 15 7.78 -0.57 -4.18
N TYR A 16 8.30 -1.29 -3.19
CA TYR A 16 9.00 -0.70 -2.06
C TYR A 16 10.28 0.03 -2.48
N LEU A 17 11.07 -0.54 -3.40
CA LEU A 17 12.25 0.16 -3.93
C LEU A 17 11.88 1.47 -4.62
N CYS A 18 10.85 1.47 -5.44
CA CYS A 18 10.35 2.69 -6.06
C CYS A 18 9.88 3.70 -5.01
N TYR A 19 9.10 3.26 -4.03
CA TYR A 19 8.57 4.11 -2.97
C TYR A 19 9.69 4.79 -2.17
N TYR A 20 10.62 4.01 -1.62
CA TYR A 20 11.71 4.56 -0.82
C TYR A 20 12.71 5.38 -1.65
N THR A 21 12.97 5.00 -2.90
CA THR A 21 13.79 5.81 -3.82
C THR A 21 13.10 7.15 -4.14
N GLY A 22 11.79 7.11 -4.32
CA GLY A 22 10.98 8.31 -4.51
C GLY A 22 11.06 9.26 -3.32
N LEU A 23 10.94 8.73 -2.09
CA LEU A 23 11.06 9.51 -0.85
C LEU A 23 12.43 10.16 -0.67
N GLN A 24 13.50 9.53 -1.19
CA GLN A 24 14.85 10.11 -1.17
C GLN A 24 15.06 11.21 -2.21
N ARG A 25 14.26 11.23 -3.30
CA ARG A 25 14.46 12.09 -4.47
C ARG A 25 13.38 13.15 -4.66
N GLY A 26 12.30 13.08 -3.90
CA GLY A 26 11.17 13.99 -4.01
C GLY A 26 10.54 14.31 -2.66
N SER A 27 9.50 15.16 -2.68
CA SER A 27 8.77 15.44 -1.46
C SER A 27 7.93 14.24 -1.02
N VAL A 28 7.92 13.97 0.28
CA VAL A 28 7.15 12.87 0.88
C VAL A 28 5.69 12.92 0.48
N SER A 29 5.08 14.11 0.46
CA SER A 29 3.69 14.30 0.09
C SER A 29 3.36 13.85 -1.34
N VAL A 30 4.19 14.24 -2.32
CA VAL A 30 3.99 13.89 -3.73
C VAL A 30 4.15 12.39 -3.96
N VAL A 31 5.22 11.82 -3.40
CA VAL A 31 5.51 10.38 -3.56
C VAL A 31 4.45 9.53 -2.87
N SER A 32 4.09 9.86 -1.63
CA SER A 32 3.08 9.11 -0.87
C SER A 32 1.70 9.22 -1.49
N SER A 33 1.30 10.40 -1.96
CA SER A 33 0.01 10.58 -2.66
C SER A 33 -0.05 9.76 -3.95
N ALA A 34 1.01 9.80 -4.76
CA ALA A 34 1.08 9.00 -5.99
C ALA A 34 1.04 7.50 -5.66
N ALA A 35 1.84 7.05 -4.70
CA ALA A 35 1.86 5.65 -4.29
C ALA A 35 0.52 5.18 -3.73
N SER A 36 -0.20 6.01 -2.96
CA SER A 36 -1.52 5.66 -2.37
C SER A 36 -2.59 5.36 -3.43
N ALA A 37 -2.38 5.75 -4.67
CA ALA A 37 -3.25 5.40 -5.79
C ALA A 37 -3.10 3.92 -6.26
N TRP A 38 -2.29 3.10 -5.59
CA TRP A 38 -2.16 1.66 -5.87
C TRP A 38 -3.50 0.93 -5.92
N LEU A 39 -4.49 1.39 -5.14
CA LEU A 39 -5.84 0.87 -5.14
C LEU A 39 -6.46 0.82 -6.55
N ALA A 40 -6.32 1.91 -7.33
CA ALA A 40 -6.88 1.98 -8.68
C ALA A 40 -6.26 0.90 -9.59
N VAL A 41 -4.96 0.66 -9.45
CA VAL A 41 -4.27 -0.40 -10.20
C VAL A 41 -4.75 -1.77 -9.77
N THR A 42 -4.82 -2.04 -8.46
CA THR A 42 -5.30 -3.33 -7.94
C THR A 42 -6.68 -3.66 -8.48
N VAL A 43 -7.64 -2.76 -8.30
CA VAL A 43 -9.03 -2.96 -8.76
C VAL A 43 -9.09 -3.13 -10.28
N THR A 44 -8.37 -2.31 -11.05
CA THR A 44 -8.34 -2.43 -12.51
C THR A 44 -7.81 -3.81 -12.95
N VAL A 45 -6.73 -4.28 -12.33
CA VAL A 45 -6.14 -5.58 -12.66
C VAL A 45 -7.07 -6.73 -12.29
N THR A 46 -7.69 -6.71 -11.12
CA THR A 46 -8.58 -7.80 -10.69
C THR A 46 -9.83 -7.88 -11.55
N VAL A 47 -10.40 -6.76 -11.95
CA VAL A 47 -11.57 -6.71 -12.83
C VAL A 47 -11.22 -7.12 -14.25
N LEU A 48 -10.17 -6.54 -14.85
CA LEU A 48 -9.86 -6.77 -16.26
C LEU A 48 -9.17 -8.11 -16.54
N LEU A 49 -8.28 -8.56 -15.65
CA LEU A 49 -7.49 -9.77 -15.88
C LEU A 49 -8.05 -10.99 -15.15
N PHE A 50 -8.67 -10.81 -13.99
CA PHE A 50 -9.20 -11.93 -13.20
C PHE A 50 -10.71 -12.07 -13.28
N GLY A 51 -11.39 -11.15 -13.99
CA GLY A 51 -12.82 -11.24 -14.28
C GLY A 51 -13.71 -11.00 -13.05
N GLU A 52 -13.20 -10.31 -12.02
CA GLU A 52 -14.04 -9.96 -10.88
C GLU A 52 -15.13 -8.97 -11.28
N HIS A 53 -16.35 -9.24 -10.84
CA HIS A 53 -17.48 -8.38 -11.11
C HIS A 53 -17.67 -7.33 -10.02
N ILE A 54 -17.70 -6.07 -10.43
CA ILE A 54 -18.00 -4.95 -9.53
C ILE A 54 -19.22 -4.20 -10.04
N SER A 55 -20.09 -3.80 -9.13
CA SER A 55 -21.26 -2.99 -9.43
C SER A 55 -20.88 -1.51 -9.60
N LEU A 56 -21.70 -0.78 -10.35
CA LEU A 56 -21.49 0.67 -10.52
C LEU A 56 -21.40 1.45 -9.18
N PRO A 57 -22.26 1.18 -8.17
CA PRO A 57 -22.10 1.80 -6.85
C PRO A 57 -20.74 1.53 -6.19
N GLN A 58 -20.22 0.29 -6.30
CA GLN A 58 -18.91 -0.05 -5.77
C GLN A 58 -17.78 0.77 -6.46
N VAL A 59 -17.81 0.89 -7.79
CA VAL A 59 -16.85 1.70 -8.56
C VAL A 59 -16.87 3.16 -8.10
N LEU A 60 -18.07 3.74 -7.95
CA LEU A 60 -18.21 5.12 -7.49
C LEU A 60 -17.67 5.31 -6.06
N LEU A 61 -18.00 4.39 -5.15
CA LEU A 61 -17.49 4.44 -3.76
C LEU A 61 -15.97 4.27 -3.69
N MET A 62 -15.38 3.40 -4.52
CA MET A 62 -13.93 3.26 -4.62
C MET A 62 -13.27 4.56 -5.10
N GLY A 63 -13.89 5.25 -6.08
CA GLY A 63 -13.46 6.56 -6.52
C GLY A 63 -13.49 7.61 -5.40
N VAL A 64 -14.54 7.57 -4.56
CA VAL A 64 -14.65 8.45 -3.38
C VAL A 64 -13.59 8.11 -2.33
N VAL A 65 -13.33 6.82 -2.06
CA VAL A 65 -12.25 6.38 -1.15
C VAL A 65 -10.91 6.92 -1.64
N LEU A 66 -10.60 6.73 -2.93
CA LEU A 66 -9.36 7.22 -3.52
C LEU A 66 -9.25 8.75 -3.43
N GLY A 67 -10.31 9.48 -3.74
CA GLY A 67 -10.37 10.94 -3.60
C GLY A 67 -10.12 11.39 -2.16
N GLY A 68 -10.74 10.73 -1.19
CA GLY A 68 -10.54 11.00 0.24
C GLY A 68 -9.10 10.74 0.69
N ILE A 69 -8.47 9.64 0.22
CA ILE A 69 -7.06 9.32 0.50
C ILE A 69 -6.13 10.40 -0.09
N LEU A 70 -6.39 10.86 -1.32
CA LEU A 70 -5.61 11.92 -1.93
C LEU A 70 -5.74 13.25 -1.17
N MET A 71 -6.95 13.62 -0.72
CA MET A 71 -7.15 14.79 0.14
C MET A 71 -6.43 14.66 1.48
N LEU A 72 -6.46 13.47 2.09
CA LEU A 72 -5.79 13.17 3.36
C LEU A 72 -4.26 13.27 3.22
N SER A 73 -3.72 12.80 2.11
CA SER A 73 -2.29 12.83 1.80
C SER A 73 -1.81 14.20 1.29
N ALA A 74 -2.71 15.13 0.99
CA ALA A 74 -2.37 16.45 0.46
C ALA A 74 -1.63 17.27 1.52
N GLN A 75 -0.35 17.51 1.27
CA GLN A 75 0.49 18.43 2.04
C GLN A 75 0.90 19.61 1.16
N PRO A 76 1.09 20.81 1.71
CA PRO A 76 1.62 21.90 0.91
C PRO A 76 3.04 21.55 0.48
N SER A 77 3.27 21.54 -0.80
CA SER A 77 4.61 21.49 -1.36
C SER A 77 5.33 22.79 -1.01
N THR A 78 6.17 22.76 0.00
CA THR A 78 7.07 23.87 0.33
C THR A 78 8.34 23.88 -0.54
N SER A 79 8.47 22.89 -1.43
CA SER A 79 9.58 22.79 -2.37
C SER A 79 9.04 22.53 -3.79
N SER A 80 9.64 23.21 -4.75
CA SER A 80 9.52 23.00 -6.20
C SER A 80 9.67 21.48 -6.48
N GLY A 81 8.54 20.82 -6.75
CA GLY A 81 8.46 19.37 -6.84
C GLY A 81 9.34 18.84 -7.96
N ASN A 82 10.38 18.11 -7.61
CA ASN A 82 11.22 17.44 -8.56
C ASN A 82 10.39 16.33 -9.23
N SER A 83 10.17 16.42 -10.55
CA SER A 83 9.42 15.46 -11.36
C SER A 83 9.92 14.01 -11.18
N THR A 84 11.18 13.86 -10.80
CA THR A 84 11.82 12.57 -10.51
C THR A 84 11.15 11.82 -9.35
N GLY A 85 10.78 12.50 -8.26
CA GLY A 85 10.07 11.87 -7.13
C GLY A 85 8.69 11.36 -7.53
N LEU A 86 7.96 12.12 -8.35
CA LEU A 86 6.65 11.71 -8.87
C LEU A 86 6.74 10.42 -9.71
N LEU A 87 7.72 10.33 -10.62
CA LEU A 87 7.90 9.13 -11.44
C LEU A 87 8.13 7.88 -10.59
N TRP A 88 8.93 7.99 -9.54
CA TRP A 88 9.15 6.89 -8.60
C TRP A 88 7.88 6.55 -7.79
N GLY A 89 7.09 7.56 -7.40
CA GLY A 89 5.79 7.38 -6.75
C GLY A 89 4.79 6.66 -7.65
N VAL A 90 4.73 7.02 -8.93
CA VAL A 90 3.91 6.33 -9.94
C VAL A 90 4.41 4.91 -10.18
N GLY A 91 5.72 4.68 -10.24
CA GLY A 91 6.30 3.34 -10.31
C GLY A 91 5.90 2.48 -9.11
N ALA A 92 5.92 3.05 -7.90
CA ALA A 92 5.43 2.39 -6.69
C ALA A 92 3.93 2.06 -6.77
N MET A 93 3.10 2.99 -7.25
CA MET A 93 1.67 2.78 -7.47
C MET A 93 1.39 1.54 -8.32
N PHE A 94 2.03 1.44 -9.49
CA PHE A 94 1.83 0.30 -10.39
C PHE A 94 2.36 -1.00 -9.79
N ALA A 95 3.56 -0.99 -9.24
CA ALA A 95 4.19 -2.20 -8.72
C ALA A 95 3.47 -2.74 -7.46
N LEU A 96 3.09 -1.87 -6.52
CA LEU A 96 2.33 -2.26 -5.32
C LEU A 96 0.91 -2.69 -5.67
N GLY A 97 0.25 -1.98 -6.57
CA GLY A 97 -1.10 -2.33 -7.02
C GLY A 97 -1.15 -3.68 -7.72
N LEU A 98 -0.19 -3.94 -8.60
CA LEU A 98 -0.05 -5.25 -9.24
C LEU A 98 0.29 -6.36 -8.23
N ALA A 99 1.18 -6.09 -7.28
CA ALA A 99 1.52 -7.06 -6.24
C ALA A 99 0.29 -7.49 -5.43
N LEU A 100 -0.56 -6.53 -5.02
CA LEU A 100 -1.76 -6.85 -4.23
C LEU A 100 -2.83 -7.57 -5.05
N ALA A 101 -2.99 -7.26 -6.34
CA ALA A 101 -3.86 -8.00 -7.22
C ALA A 101 -3.38 -9.46 -7.43
N LEU A 102 -2.07 -9.67 -7.55
CA LEU A 102 -1.47 -11.00 -7.72
C LEU A 102 -1.45 -11.81 -6.42
N LEU A 103 -1.56 -11.16 -5.27
CA LEU A 103 -1.50 -11.82 -3.96
C LEU A 103 -2.66 -12.81 -3.78
N ASP A 104 -3.86 -12.45 -4.24
CA ASP A 104 -5.03 -13.32 -4.26
C ASP A 104 -4.71 -14.66 -5.00
N ARG A 105 -4.20 -14.58 -6.22
CA ARG A 105 -3.79 -15.77 -6.98
C ARG A 105 -2.65 -16.56 -6.35
N ALA A 106 -1.79 -15.90 -5.60
CA ALA A 106 -0.71 -16.57 -4.87
C ALA A 106 -1.26 -17.36 -3.67
N THR A 107 -2.38 -16.94 -3.09
CA THR A 107 -3.02 -17.60 -1.93
C THR A 107 -3.90 -18.79 -2.29
N GLU A 108 -4.48 -18.84 -3.49
CA GLU A 108 -5.39 -19.92 -3.94
C GLU A 108 -4.83 -21.35 -3.74
N ALA A 109 -3.52 -21.51 -3.81
CA ALA A 109 -2.85 -22.82 -3.73
C ALA A 109 -2.22 -23.13 -2.35
N SER A 110 -2.42 -22.29 -1.33
CA SER A 110 -1.81 -22.47 0.00
C SER A 110 -2.57 -21.68 1.06
N SER A 111 -2.27 -21.93 2.34
CA SER A 111 -2.84 -21.11 3.39
C SER A 111 -2.36 -19.65 3.28
N PRO A 112 -3.19 -18.66 3.63
CA PRO A 112 -2.85 -17.23 3.57
C PRO A 112 -1.52 -16.90 4.26
N MET A 113 -1.23 -17.55 5.39
CA MET A 113 -0.01 -17.33 6.15
C MET A 113 1.25 -17.79 5.38
N VAL A 114 1.18 -18.98 4.75
CA VAL A 114 2.29 -19.53 3.95
C VAL A 114 2.54 -18.67 2.71
N ALA A 115 1.46 -18.25 2.02
CA ALA A 115 1.56 -17.36 0.87
C ALA A 115 2.25 -16.04 1.22
N VAL A 116 1.84 -15.39 2.31
CA VAL A 116 2.45 -14.14 2.79
C VAL A 116 3.93 -14.33 3.09
N LEU A 117 4.31 -15.39 3.80
CA LEU A 117 5.72 -15.65 4.13
C LEU A 117 6.56 -15.84 2.87
N ILE A 118 6.08 -16.60 1.90
CA ILE A 118 6.78 -16.83 0.63
C ILE A 118 6.91 -15.54 -0.17
N VAL A 119 5.82 -14.80 -0.35
CA VAL A 119 5.80 -13.52 -1.08
C VAL A 119 6.74 -12.52 -0.43
N ARG A 120 6.75 -12.43 0.90
CA ARG A 120 7.66 -11.57 1.66
C ARG A 120 9.12 -11.95 1.51
N ALA A 121 9.43 -13.24 1.59
CA ALA A 121 10.79 -13.72 1.36
C ALA A 121 11.25 -13.38 -0.07
N LEU A 122 10.39 -13.60 -1.06
CA LEU A 122 10.69 -13.31 -2.46
C LEU A 122 10.79 -11.80 -2.74
N SER A 123 10.05 -10.94 -2.01
CA SER A 123 10.14 -9.49 -2.15
C SER A 123 11.47 -8.91 -1.68
N MET A 124 12.24 -9.64 -0.89
CA MET A 124 13.59 -9.23 -0.49
C MET A 124 14.60 -9.35 -1.62
N ILE A 125 14.34 -10.19 -2.64
CA ILE A 125 15.27 -10.41 -3.76
C ILE A 125 15.54 -9.13 -4.56
N PRO A 126 14.53 -8.36 -5.05
CA PRO A 126 14.78 -7.11 -5.74
C PRO A 126 15.53 -6.08 -4.87
N ALA A 127 15.18 -6.00 -3.59
CA ALA A 127 15.85 -5.09 -2.66
C ALA A 127 17.33 -5.48 -2.46
N TYR A 128 17.62 -6.76 -2.26
CA TYR A 128 18.97 -7.28 -2.12
C TYR A 128 19.81 -7.02 -3.38
N LEU A 129 19.26 -7.36 -4.56
CA LEU A 129 19.93 -7.14 -5.85
C LEU A 129 20.23 -5.66 -6.08
N PHE A 130 19.29 -4.77 -5.75
CA PHE A 130 19.46 -3.33 -5.88
C PHE A 130 20.57 -2.80 -4.97
N ILE A 131 20.59 -3.18 -3.70
CA ILE A 131 21.64 -2.79 -2.75
C ILE A 131 23.00 -3.32 -3.22
N ARG A 132 23.04 -4.57 -3.66
CA ARG A 132 24.25 -5.21 -4.16
C ARG A 132 24.80 -4.53 -5.41
N SER A 133 23.91 -4.12 -6.34
CA SER A 133 24.30 -3.42 -7.56
C SER A 133 24.92 -2.05 -7.30
N ARG A 134 24.58 -1.42 -6.16
CA ARG A 134 25.16 -0.15 -5.72
C ARG A 134 26.45 -0.29 -4.91
N GLY A 135 26.88 -1.50 -4.62
CA GLY A 135 28.03 -1.74 -3.76
C GLY A 135 27.78 -1.36 -2.28
N GLU A 136 26.51 -1.15 -1.91
CA GLU A 136 26.14 -0.80 -0.55
C GLU A 136 26.04 -2.04 0.34
N VAL A 137 26.23 -1.86 1.64
CA VAL A 137 26.10 -2.93 2.64
C VAL A 137 24.88 -2.66 3.50
N ILE A 138 24.07 -3.70 3.73
CA ILE A 138 22.92 -3.62 4.63
C ILE A 138 23.43 -3.36 6.05
N ARG A 139 23.10 -2.20 6.60
CA ARG A 139 23.43 -1.84 7.99
C ARG A 139 22.16 -1.87 8.83
N LEU A 140 22.17 -2.71 9.84
CA LEU A 140 21.09 -2.72 10.83
C LEU A 140 21.20 -1.48 11.75
N PRO A 141 20.09 -0.96 12.24
CA PRO A 141 20.09 0.14 13.20
C PRO A 141 20.95 -0.21 14.41
N GLN A 142 21.79 0.74 14.81
CA GLN A 142 22.61 0.59 16.01
C GLN A 142 21.76 0.90 17.26
N GLY A 143 21.99 0.13 18.32
CA GLY A 143 21.27 0.28 19.59
C GLY A 143 19.95 -0.50 19.68
N TRP A 144 19.55 -0.74 20.94
CA TRP A 144 18.38 -1.56 21.26
C TRP A 144 17.07 -0.93 20.79
N ASN A 145 16.92 0.38 20.93
CA ASN A 145 15.71 1.10 20.54
C ASN A 145 15.47 1.02 19.02
N GLY A 146 16.50 1.19 18.21
CA GLY A 146 16.37 1.06 16.75
C GLY A 146 15.96 -0.35 16.30
N LYS A 147 16.52 -1.38 16.94
CA LYS A 147 16.17 -2.78 16.66
C LYS A 147 14.72 -3.10 17.07
N ARG A 148 14.25 -2.60 18.21
CA ARG A 148 12.85 -2.77 18.66
C ARG A 148 11.85 -2.10 17.71
N LEU A 149 12.14 -0.87 17.27
CA LEU A 149 11.31 -0.16 16.31
C LEU A 149 11.25 -0.89 14.96
N LEU A 150 12.40 -1.37 14.46
CA LEU A 150 12.46 -2.15 13.23
C LEU A 150 11.63 -3.44 13.35
N LEU A 151 11.79 -4.18 14.45
CA LEU A 151 11.04 -5.41 14.70
C LEU A 151 9.54 -5.13 14.82
N GLY A 152 9.16 -4.09 15.57
CA GLY A 152 7.76 -3.68 15.70
C GLY A 152 7.13 -3.30 14.36
N ALA A 153 7.83 -2.51 13.54
CA ALA A 153 7.37 -2.16 12.21
C ALA A 153 7.21 -3.41 11.31
N ALA A 154 8.18 -4.33 11.35
CA ALA A 154 8.12 -5.56 10.56
C ALA A 154 6.95 -6.46 10.97
N LEU A 155 6.68 -6.59 12.29
CA LEU A 155 5.56 -7.40 12.79
C LEU A 155 4.21 -6.78 12.42
N LEU A 156 4.06 -5.46 12.54
CA LEU A 156 2.83 -4.76 12.15
C LEU A 156 2.58 -4.86 10.64
N ASP A 157 3.63 -4.71 9.85
CA ASP A 157 3.55 -4.82 8.39
C ASP A 157 3.18 -6.26 7.96
N ALA A 158 3.84 -7.28 8.53
CA ALA A 158 3.49 -8.68 8.29
C ALA A 158 2.04 -9.00 8.72
N GLY A 159 1.63 -8.50 9.89
CA GLY A 159 0.25 -8.63 10.40
C GLY A 159 -0.77 -8.01 9.44
N GLY A 160 -0.47 -6.84 8.87
CA GLY A 160 -1.31 -6.20 7.86
C GLY A 160 -1.53 -7.07 6.62
N TYR A 161 -0.49 -7.74 6.13
CA TYR A 161 -0.64 -8.67 5.00
C TYR A 161 -1.41 -9.94 5.35
N VAL A 162 -1.23 -10.49 6.54
CA VAL A 162 -2.02 -11.63 7.01
C VAL A 162 -3.49 -11.27 7.08
N THR A 163 -3.83 -10.13 7.68
CA THR A 163 -5.23 -9.67 7.77
C THR A 163 -5.83 -9.32 6.42
N TYR A 164 -5.04 -8.77 5.49
CA TYR A 164 -5.48 -8.56 4.11
C TYR A 164 -5.86 -9.88 3.44
N ASN A 165 -4.99 -10.91 3.54
CA ASN A 165 -5.27 -12.22 2.97
C ASN A 165 -6.50 -12.89 3.58
N LEU A 166 -6.67 -12.81 4.90
CA LEU A 166 -7.88 -13.31 5.55
C LEU A 166 -9.13 -12.54 5.06
N GLY A 167 -8.99 -11.27 4.75
CA GLY A 167 -10.06 -10.46 4.18
C GLY A 167 -10.49 -10.95 2.78
N ILE A 168 -9.53 -11.23 1.89
CA ILE A 168 -9.84 -11.69 0.53
C ILE A 168 -10.38 -13.12 0.47
N ASP A 169 -10.17 -13.93 1.52
CA ASP A 169 -10.83 -15.23 1.66
C ASP A 169 -12.34 -15.08 1.97
N THR A 170 -12.78 -13.92 2.45
CA THR A 170 -14.17 -13.65 2.85
C THR A 170 -14.93 -12.75 1.88
N ALA A 171 -14.23 -11.93 1.10
CA ALA A 171 -14.83 -10.99 0.16
C ALA A 171 -13.89 -10.72 -1.03
N PRO A 172 -14.44 -10.36 -2.22
CA PRO A 172 -13.64 -10.06 -3.41
C PRO A 172 -12.62 -8.93 -3.19
N VAL A 173 -11.48 -9.01 -3.89
CA VAL A 173 -10.40 -8.01 -3.80
C VAL A 173 -10.90 -6.57 -4.03
N PRO A 174 -11.79 -6.27 -4.98
CA PRO A 174 -12.32 -4.91 -5.16
C PRO A 174 -13.05 -4.33 -3.94
N VAL A 175 -13.51 -5.16 -3.02
CA VAL A 175 -14.15 -4.74 -1.77
C VAL A 175 -13.10 -4.57 -0.66
N VAL A 176 -12.21 -5.55 -0.51
CA VAL A 176 -11.19 -5.56 0.57
C VAL A 176 -10.12 -4.49 0.34
N ALA A 177 -9.66 -4.31 -0.90
CA ALA A 177 -8.58 -3.39 -1.22
C ALA A 177 -8.88 -1.92 -0.82
N PRO A 178 -10.07 -1.34 -1.05
CA PRO A 178 -10.40 0.02 -0.58
C PRO A 178 -10.41 0.16 0.94
N ILE A 179 -10.85 -0.89 1.65
CA ILE A 179 -10.85 -0.89 3.12
C ILE A 179 -9.42 -0.82 3.64
N VAL A 180 -8.54 -1.63 3.08
CA VAL A 180 -7.11 -1.62 3.44
C VAL A 180 -6.43 -0.33 3.00
N ALA A 181 -6.77 0.20 1.82
CA ALA A 181 -6.25 1.47 1.32
C ALA A 181 -6.60 2.68 2.22
N ALA A 182 -7.61 2.55 3.10
CA ALA A 182 -7.96 3.58 4.07
C ALA A 182 -6.97 3.70 5.27
N HIS A 183 -5.92 2.87 5.33
CA HIS A 183 -4.88 2.94 6.38
C HIS A 183 -4.29 4.34 6.65
N PRO A 184 -4.20 5.29 5.69
CA PRO A 184 -3.73 6.64 5.99
C PRO A 184 -4.58 7.37 7.02
N VAL A 185 -5.87 7.04 7.15
CA VAL A 185 -6.73 7.58 8.21
C VAL A 185 -6.20 7.22 9.59
N VAL A 186 -5.81 5.95 9.77
CA VAL A 186 -5.19 5.47 11.02
C VAL A 186 -3.84 6.15 11.25
N THR A 187 -3.05 6.33 10.19
CA THR A 187 -1.75 7.02 10.27
C THR A 187 -1.91 8.44 10.76
N VAL A 188 -2.89 9.20 10.21
CA VAL A 188 -3.17 10.57 10.66
C VAL A 188 -3.70 10.59 12.09
N ALA A 189 -4.58 9.67 12.47
CA ALA A 189 -5.05 9.56 13.85
C ALA A 189 -3.89 9.33 14.83
N LEU A 190 -2.95 8.44 14.48
CA LEU A 190 -1.75 8.20 15.28
C LEU A 190 -0.82 9.43 15.32
N ALA A 191 -0.66 10.14 14.21
CA ALA A 191 0.12 11.38 14.17
C ALA A 191 -0.44 12.47 15.11
N ILE A 192 -1.77 12.60 15.17
CA ILE A 192 -2.44 13.51 16.12
C ILE A 192 -2.15 13.09 17.56
N VAL A 193 -2.33 11.80 17.89
CA VAL A 193 -2.23 11.31 19.26
C VAL A 193 -0.78 11.25 19.74
N LEU A 194 0.12 10.70 18.92
CA LEU A 194 1.51 10.45 19.32
C LEU A 194 2.43 11.64 19.07
N LEU A 195 2.27 12.33 17.93
CA LEU A 195 3.12 13.44 17.54
C LEU A 195 2.50 14.81 17.83
N ARG A 196 1.23 14.83 18.28
CA ARG A 196 0.45 16.05 18.54
C ARG A 196 0.39 16.98 17.32
N GLU A 197 0.40 16.39 16.13
CA GLU A 197 0.23 17.13 14.88
C GLU A 197 -1.17 17.69 14.77
N ARG A 198 -1.30 18.83 14.07
CA ARG A 198 -2.59 19.47 13.81
C ARG A 198 -2.91 19.35 12.32
N PRO A 199 -3.73 18.37 11.91
CA PRO A 199 -4.12 18.23 10.52
C PRO A 199 -4.87 19.45 10.02
N ARG A 200 -4.73 19.75 8.74
CA ARG A 200 -5.48 20.81 8.07
C ARG A 200 -6.93 20.40 7.85
N SER A 201 -7.80 21.40 7.60
CA SER A 201 -9.20 21.16 7.30
C SER A 201 -9.40 20.18 6.13
N LEU A 202 -8.57 20.28 5.09
CA LEU A 202 -8.60 19.36 3.94
C LEU A 202 -8.29 17.90 4.34
N GLN A 203 -7.36 17.69 5.27
CA GLN A 203 -7.01 16.34 5.76
C GLN A 203 -8.14 15.76 6.62
N TRP A 204 -8.78 16.59 7.46
CA TRP A 204 -9.98 16.19 8.20
C TRP A 204 -11.14 15.82 7.28
N ALA A 205 -11.38 16.64 6.24
CA ALA A 205 -12.39 16.35 5.23
C ALA A 205 -12.06 15.04 4.49
N GLY A 206 -10.79 14.84 4.09
CA GLY A 206 -10.34 13.61 3.45
C GLY A 206 -10.52 12.38 4.33
N ALA A 207 -10.18 12.47 5.62
CA ALA A 207 -10.40 11.39 6.58
C ALA A 207 -11.89 11.03 6.71
N GLY A 208 -12.75 12.03 6.88
CA GLY A 208 -14.20 11.84 6.99
C GLY A 208 -14.80 11.22 5.72
N VAL A 209 -14.43 11.72 4.55
CA VAL A 209 -14.87 11.17 3.25
C VAL A 209 -14.42 9.73 3.08
N THR A 210 -13.15 9.41 3.40
CA THR A 210 -12.63 8.05 3.29
C THR A 210 -13.39 7.08 4.20
N VAL A 211 -13.58 7.44 5.48
CA VAL A 211 -14.30 6.58 6.44
C VAL A 211 -15.75 6.37 6.01
N ALA A 212 -16.46 7.43 5.63
CA ALA A 212 -17.84 7.32 5.18
C ALA A 212 -17.98 6.43 3.94
N ALA A 213 -17.07 6.59 2.97
CA ALA A 213 -17.08 5.79 1.74
C ALA A 213 -16.73 4.31 2.02
N VAL A 214 -15.81 4.02 2.94
CA VAL A 214 -15.49 2.64 3.35
C VAL A 214 -16.68 1.96 4.03
N ILE A 215 -17.39 2.67 4.93
CA ILE A 215 -18.60 2.15 5.57
C ILE A 215 -19.68 1.87 4.53
N ALA A 216 -19.92 2.80 3.60
CA ALA A 216 -20.89 2.63 2.52
C ALA A 216 -20.51 1.46 1.60
N LEU A 217 -19.21 1.31 1.27
CA LEU A 217 -18.73 0.20 0.44
C LEU A 217 -18.96 -1.15 1.12
N SER A 218 -18.68 -1.24 2.42
CA SER A 218 -18.93 -2.47 3.21
C SER A 218 -20.42 -2.84 3.25
N ALA A 219 -21.31 -1.85 3.32
CA ALA A 219 -22.75 -2.06 3.33
C ALA A 219 -23.30 -2.51 1.95
N VAL A 220 -22.69 -2.08 0.85
CA VAL A 220 -23.08 -2.49 -0.52
C VAL A 220 -22.48 -3.84 -0.91
N ALA A 221 -21.45 -4.28 -0.20
CA ALA A 221 -20.77 -5.55 -0.43
C ALA A 221 -21.37 -6.72 0.37
N ALA A 222 -22.17 -6.44 1.41
CA ALA A 222 -22.89 -7.41 2.21
C ALA A 222 -24.20 -7.82 1.55
#